data_6b11b7154d1ff9c4321099110e970632
#
_entry.id   6b11b7154d1ff9c4321099110e970632
#
_cell.length_a   1.000
_cell.length_b   1.000
_cell.length_c   1.000
_cell.angle_alpha   90.00
_cell.angle_beta   90.00
_cell.angle_gamma   90.00
#
_symmetry.space_group_name_H-M   'P 1'
#
loop_
_entity.id
_entity.type
_entity.pdbx_description
1 polymer ?
#
loop_
_entity_poly.entity_id
_entity_poly.type
_entity_poly.pdbx_seq_one_letter_code
_entity_poly.pdbx_strand_id
1 'polypeptide(L)'
;TQSRSSAASDVYKRQAWGLRARHLLKSKGYQVDDRWLETREATDAFKAEHGVKTTPQTFIDERRIGGFDDLRRFFGLRVRDPEATSYTPVLVVFAVTALTALAASHTAYGAPLTGRTIEWFISFSMCVLGMLKLQNLDGFATMFLNYDLLARRWVPYGWVYPFAETGAGVLMTAHALTWLSAPVALFIGGIGAASVFKAVYIDRRELKCACVGGDSKVPLGFLSLTENLMMIAMAVWMLARM
;
A
#
# COMPACT_ATOMS: atom_id res chain seq x y z
N THR A 1 -20.35 -28.91 -24.87
CA THR A 1 -20.07 -27.84 -25.85
C THR A 1 -18.75 -27.20 -25.48
N GLN A 2 -17.70 -27.51 -26.28
CA GLN A 2 -16.39 -26.88 -26.08
C GLN A 2 -16.45 -25.48 -26.72
N SER A 3 -16.54 -24.43 -25.91
CA SER A 3 -16.41 -23.07 -26.42
C SER A 3 -14.93 -22.76 -26.67
N ARG A 4 -14.63 -22.26 -27.85
CA ARG A 4 -13.28 -21.81 -28.24
C ARG A 4 -13.11 -20.34 -27.86
N SER A 5 -12.00 -20.01 -27.25
CA SER A 5 -11.66 -18.62 -26.94
C SER A 5 -10.29 -18.30 -27.54
N SER A 6 -10.16 -17.16 -28.20
CA SER A 6 -8.87 -16.66 -28.68
C SER A 6 -8.48 -15.41 -27.89
N ALA A 7 -7.20 -15.31 -27.54
CA ALA A 7 -6.62 -14.15 -26.88
C ALA A 7 -5.41 -13.67 -27.70
N ALA A 8 -5.38 -12.39 -28.05
CA ALA A 8 -4.25 -11.78 -28.73
C ALA A 8 -3.46 -10.93 -27.73
N SER A 9 -2.17 -11.22 -27.53
CA SER A 9 -1.30 -10.50 -26.59
C SER A 9 0.01 -10.09 -27.24
N ASP A 10 0.58 -8.97 -26.79
CA ASP A 10 1.81 -8.35 -27.30
C ASP A 10 3.06 -9.01 -26.67
N VAL A 11 4.07 -9.35 -27.49
CA VAL A 11 5.30 -10.06 -27.10
C VAL A 11 6.26 -9.17 -26.29
N TYR A 12 6.30 -7.88 -26.56
CA TYR A 12 7.27 -6.98 -25.94
C TYR A 12 6.98 -6.65 -24.46
N LYS A 13 5.75 -6.82 -24.10
CA LYS A 13 5.32 -6.96 -22.71
C LYS A 13 4.54 -8.27 -22.68
N ARG A 14 5.16 -9.38 -22.31
CA ARG A 14 4.42 -10.55 -21.82
C ARG A 14 3.44 -10.01 -20.81
N GLN A 15 2.32 -9.55 -21.35
CA GLN A 15 1.44 -8.71 -20.54
C GLN A 15 0.90 -9.64 -19.50
N ALA A 16 1.27 -9.37 -18.26
CA ALA A 16 0.73 -10.08 -17.11
C ALA A 16 -0.79 -10.27 -17.22
N TRP A 17 -1.43 -9.34 -17.89
CA TRP A 17 -2.86 -9.35 -18.21
C TRP A 17 -3.27 -10.44 -19.20
N GLY A 18 -2.48 -10.72 -20.25
CA GLY A 18 -2.72 -11.81 -21.20
C GLY A 18 -2.59 -13.18 -20.53
N LEU A 19 -1.53 -13.37 -19.74
CA LEU A 19 -1.34 -14.60 -18.96
C LEU A 19 -2.46 -14.82 -17.95
N ARG A 20 -2.91 -13.76 -17.30
CA ARG A 20 -4.05 -13.80 -16.37
C ARG A 20 -5.37 -14.12 -17.08
N ALA A 21 -5.61 -13.54 -18.25
CA ALA A 21 -6.81 -13.84 -19.05
C ALA A 21 -6.82 -15.31 -19.48
N ARG A 22 -5.68 -15.81 -20.01
CA ARG A 22 -5.51 -17.22 -20.36
C ARG A 22 -5.73 -18.16 -19.17
N HIS A 23 -5.15 -17.84 -18.02
CA HIS A 23 -5.31 -18.64 -16.80
C HIS A 23 -6.77 -18.67 -16.36
N LEU A 24 -7.46 -17.52 -16.36
CA LEU A 24 -8.87 -17.41 -16.00
C LEU A 24 -9.76 -18.22 -16.94
N LEU A 25 -9.57 -18.12 -18.25
CA LEU A 25 -10.30 -18.91 -19.25
C LEU A 25 -10.12 -20.41 -19.03
N LYS A 26 -8.88 -20.87 -18.86
CA LYS A 26 -8.58 -22.28 -18.56
C LYS A 26 -9.23 -22.75 -17.27
N SER A 27 -9.22 -21.95 -16.22
CA SER A 27 -9.87 -22.27 -14.94
C SER A 27 -11.40 -22.38 -15.03
N LYS A 28 -11.99 -21.77 -16.07
CA LYS A 28 -13.42 -21.87 -16.40
C LYS A 28 -13.73 -22.97 -17.44
N GLY A 29 -12.74 -23.78 -17.81
CA GLY A 29 -12.93 -24.92 -18.72
C GLY A 29 -12.90 -24.59 -20.20
N TYR A 30 -12.48 -23.39 -20.58
CA TYR A 30 -12.36 -23.01 -21.99
C TYR A 30 -11.08 -23.56 -22.61
N GLN A 31 -11.18 -24.01 -23.86
CA GLN A 31 -10.01 -24.20 -24.71
C GLN A 31 -9.55 -22.83 -25.22
N VAL A 32 -8.27 -22.50 -24.99
CA VAL A 32 -7.72 -21.18 -25.32
C VAL A 32 -6.79 -21.30 -26.52
N ASP A 33 -7.16 -20.63 -27.62
CA ASP A 33 -6.28 -20.34 -28.74
C ASP A 33 -5.57 -19.00 -28.45
N ASP A 34 -4.29 -19.07 -28.07
CA ASP A 34 -3.51 -17.91 -27.68
C ASP A 34 -2.72 -17.39 -28.88
N ARG A 35 -3.17 -16.29 -29.47
CA ARG A 35 -2.57 -15.65 -30.65
C ARG A 35 -1.62 -14.55 -30.20
N TRP A 36 -0.36 -14.70 -30.51
CA TRP A 36 0.70 -13.78 -30.14
C TRP A 36 0.91 -12.73 -31.22
N LEU A 37 0.90 -11.47 -30.84
CA LEU A 37 1.26 -10.33 -31.68
C LEU A 37 2.76 -10.05 -31.49
N GLU A 38 3.59 -10.56 -32.39
CA GLU A 38 5.04 -10.59 -32.21
C GLU A 38 5.72 -9.27 -32.45
N THR A 39 5.09 -8.36 -33.21
CA THR A 39 5.67 -7.07 -33.54
C THR A 39 4.75 -5.92 -33.14
N ARG A 40 5.31 -4.72 -33.09
CA ARG A 40 4.54 -3.50 -32.83
C ARG A 40 3.55 -3.22 -33.96
N GLU A 41 3.98 -3.46 -35.20
CA GLU A 41 3.18 -3.30 -36.41
C GLU A 41 1.97 -4.25 -36.37
N ALA A 42 2.18 -5.52 -35.99
CA ALA A 42 1.09 -6.49 -35.83
C ALA A 42 0.13 -6.07 -34.72
N THR A 43 0.64 -5.52 -33.62
CA THR A 43 -0.19 -5.00 -32.52
C THR A 43 -1.01 -3.79 -32.96
N ASP A 44 -0.44 -2.86 -33.70
CA ASP A 44 -1.12 -1.66 -34.17
C ASP A 44 -2.13 -2.00 -35.29
N ALA A 45 -1.81 -2.93 -36.19
CA ALA A 45 -2.74 -3.47 -37.19
C ALA A 45 -3.94 -4.15 -36.50
N PHE A 46 -3.69 -5.00 -35.52
CA PHE A 46 -4.75 -5.65 -34.74
C PHE A 46 -5.65 -4.63 -34.01
N LYS A 47 -5.09 -3.58 -33.42
CA LYS A 47 -5.87 -2.52 -32.77
C LYS A 47 -6.74 -1.76 -33.77
N ALA A 48 -6.18 -1.46 -34.96
CA ALA A 48 -6.92 -0.79 -36.02
C ALA A 48 -8.06 -1.67 -36.57
N GLU A 49 -7.79 -2.95 -36.84
CA GLU A 49 -8.77 -3.91 -37.35
C GLU A 49 -9.96 -4.09 -36.41
N HIS A 50 -9.67 -4.22 -35.12
CA HIS A 50 -10.71 -4.47 -34.10
C HIS A 50 -11.24 -3.21 -33.42
N GLY A 51 -10.76 -2.01 -33.77
CA GLY A 51 -11.17 -0.74 -33.17
C GLY A 51 -10.89 -0.65 -31.67
N VAL A 52 -9.74 -1.19 -31.19
CA VAL A 52 -9.40 -1.24 -29.76
C VAL A 52 -8.17 -0.41 -29.46
N LYS A 53 -8.14 0.15 -28.25
CA LYS A 53 -7.00 0.98 -27.79
C LYS A 53 -5.89 0.16 -27.10
N THR A 54 -6.23 -1.02 -26.56
CA THR A 54 -5.33 -1.81 -25.71
C THR A 54 -5.37 -3.30 -26.05
N THR A 55 -4.28 -4.00 -25.73
CA THR A 55 -4.16 -5.44 -25.70
C THR A 55 -3.84 -5.90 -24.27
N PRO A 56 -4.17 -7.12 -23.83
CA PRO A 56 -4.81 -8.19 -24.60
C PRO A 56 -6.29 -7.96 -24.85
N GLN A 57 -6.83 -8.61 -25.88
CA GLN A 57 -8.26 -8.72 -26.13
C GLN A 57 -8.67 -10.18 -26.10
N THR A 58 -9.82 -10.46 -25.51
CA THR A 58 -10.38 -11.80 -25.40
C THR A 58 -11.66 -11.91 -26.24
N PHE A 59 -11.78 -13.03 -26.95
CA PHE A 59 -12.97 -13.38 -27.73
C PHE A 59 -13.47 -14.74 -27.22
N ILE A 60 -14.78 -14.87 -27.08
CA ILE A 60 -15.45 -16.13 -26.72
C ILE A 60 -16.52 -16.35 -27.79
N ASP A 61 -16.46 -17.51 -28.47
CA ASP A 61 -17.34 -17.86 -29.56
C ASP A 61 -17.51 -16.71 -30.59
N GLU A 62 -16.34 -16.18 -31.04
CA GLU A 62 -16.20 -15.06 -31.99
C GLU A 62 -16.71 -13.69 -31.47
N ARG A 63 -17.30 -13.66 -30.31
CA ARG A 63 -17.72 -12.42 -29.66
C ARG A 63 -16.59 -11.80 -28.86
N ARG A 64 -16.26 -10.56 -29.17
CA ARG A 64 -15.29 -9.81 -28.37
C ARG A 64 -15.84 -9.51 -26.98
N ILE A 65 -15.12 -9.95 -25.96
CA ILE A 65 -15.39 -9.64 -24.55
C ILE A 65 -14.65 -8.38 -24.14
N GLY A 66 -13.36 -8.23 -24.55
CA GLY A 66 -12.54 -7.09 -24.21
C GLY A 66 -11.25 -7.48 -23.48
N GLY A 67 -10.73 -6.59 -22.64
CA GLY A 67 -9.54 -6.81 -21.85
C GLY A 67 -9.78 -7.76 -20.65
N PHE A 68 -8.74 -7.90 -19.79
CA PHE A 68 -8.84 -8.80 -18.64
C PHE A 68 -9.94 -8.39 -17.63
N ASP A 69 -10.13 -7.09 -17.42
CA ASP A 69 -11.16 -6.63 -16.50
C ASP A 69 -12.57 -6.85 -17.06
N ASP A 70 -12.75 -6.73 -18.38
CA ASP A 70 -14.02 -7.06 -19.05
C ASP A 70 -14.30 -8.57 -18.96
N LEU A 71 -13.25 -9.39 -19.13
CA LEU A 71 -13.34 -10.84 -18.95
C LEU A 71 -13.75 -11.20 -17.51
N ARG A 72 -13.21 -10.51 -16.51
CA ARG A 72 -13.62 -10.69 -15.11
C ARG A 72 -15.09 -10.35 -14.90
N ARG A 73 -15.55 -9.21 -15.45
CA ARG A 73 -16.97 -8.82 -15.40
C ARG A 73 -17.86 -9.84 -16.08
N PHE A 74 -17.44 -10.36 -17.23
CA PHE A 74 -18.17 -11.42 -17.96
C PHE A 74 -18.40 -12.67 -17.09
N PHE A 75 -17.42 -13.07 -16.28
CA PHE A 75 -17.54 -14.19 -15.34
C PHE A 75 -18.12 -13.80 -13.97
N GLY A 76 -18.67 -12.60 -13.80
CA GLY A 76 -19.23 -12.14 -12.52
C GLY A 76 -18.18 -11.94 -11.43
N LEU A 77 -16.90 -11.85 -11.78
CA LEU A 77 -15.81 -11.65 -10.83
C LEU A 77 -15.62 -10.16 -10.53
N ARG A 78 -15.30 -9.87 -9.27
CA ARG A 78 -15.04 -8.49 -8.84
C ARG A 78 -13.84 -7.88 -9.57
N VAL A 79 -14.06 -6.78 -10.25
CA VAL A 79 -12.98 -5.96 -10.84
C VAL A 79 -12.57 -4.90 -9.84
N ARG A 80 -11.27 -4.74 -9.64
CA ARG A 80 -10.74 -3.70 -8.75
C ARG A 80 -10.81 -2.35 -9.48
N ASP A 81 -11.50 -1.41 -8.90
CA ASP A 81 -11.43 -0.03 -9.33
C ASP A 81 -10.02 0.52 -9.02
N PRO A 82 -9.28 1.01 -10.01
CA PRO A 82 -7.97 1.61 -9.79
C PRO A 82 -7.99 2.81 -8.86
N GLU A 83 -9.12 3.53 -8.78
CA GLU A 83 -9.26 4.72 -7.93
C GLU A 83 -9.89 4.42 -6.55
N ALA A 84 -10.36 3.19 -6.33
CA ALA A 84 -10.95 2.81 -5.04
C ALA A 84 -9.94 2.93 -3.89
N THR A 85 -10.36 3.57 -2.82
CA THR A 85 -9.61 3.62 -1.57
C THR A 85 -9.49 2.23 -0.94
N SER A 86 -8.35 1.92 -0.32
CA SER A 86 -8.11 0.62 0.28
C SER A 86 -7.24 0.72 1.51
N TYR A 87 -7.66 0.09 2.60
CA TYR A 87 -6.86 -0.06 3.82
C TYR A 87 -5.88 -1.25 3.74
N THR A 88 -6.00 -2.09 2.71
CA THR A 88 -5.20 -3.33 2.58
C THR A 88 -3.69 -3.12 2.76
N PRO A 89 -3.03 -2.08 2.18
CA PRO A 89 -1.60 -1.90 2.34
C PRO A 89 -1.18 -1.72 3.80
N VAL A 90 -1.92 -0.91 4.55
CA VAL A 90 -1.61 -0.65 5.98
C VAL A 90 -1.92 -1.86 6.85
N LEU A 91 -3.02 -2.56 6.59
CA LEU A 91 -3.35 -3.80 7.29
C LEU A 91 -2.28 -4.89 7.07
N VAL A 92 -1.73 -4.98 5.85
CA VAL A 92 -0.62 -5.90 5.55
C VAL A 92 0.63 -5.51 6.33
N VAL A 93 0.97 -4.21 6.40
CA VAL A 93 2.10 -3.75 7.22
C VAL A 93 1.91 -4.15 8.67
N PHE A 94 0.77 -3.83 9.28
CA PHE A 94 0.51 -4.18 10.69
C PHE A 94 0.48 -5.69 10.93
N ALA A 95 -0.05 -6.49 10.00
CA ALA A 95 -0.04 -7.94 10.13
C ALA A 95 1.40 -8.49 10.10
N VAL A 96 2.22 -8.03 9.16
CA VAL A 96 3.63 -8.48 9.03
C VAL A 96 4.44 -8.04 10.25
N THR A 97 4.31 -6.78 10.68
CA THR A 97 5.06 -6.29 11.86
C THR A 97 4.63 -6.99 13.15
N ALA A 98 3.34 -7.30 13.31
CA ALA A 98 2.84 -8.09 14.44
C ALA A 98 3.42 -9.51 14.45
N LEU A 99 3.40 -10.21 13.30
CA LEU A 99 3.99 -11.54 13.19
C LEU A 99 5.50 -11.52 13.45
N THR A 100 6.21 -10.49 12.96
CA THR A 100 7.64 -10.31 13.21
C THR A 100 7.91 -10.07 14.69
N ALA A 101 7.11 -9.25 15.36
CA ALA A 101 7.24 -9.00 16.80
C ALA A 101 6.98 -10.27 17.63
N LEU A 102 5.97 -11.06 17.27
CA LEU A 102 5.69 -12.35 17.90
C LEU A 102 6.84 -13.33 17.72
N ALA A 103 7.39 -13.45 16.52
CA ALA A 103 8.51 -14.33 16.22
C ALA A 103 9.77 -13.89 16.98
N ALA A 104 10.10 -12.60 16.98
CA ALA A 104 11.23 -12.05 17.72
C ALA A 104 11.11 -12.28 19.23
N SER A 105 9.92 -12.07 19.79
CA SER A 105 9.65 -12.32 21.20
C SER A 105 9.80 -13.80 21.56
N HIS A 106 9.27 -14.68 20.73
CA HIS A 106 9.43 -16.12 20.95
C HIS A 106 10.90 -16.55 20.94
N THR A 107 11.67 -16.03 19.99
CA THR A 107 13.12 -16.34 19.87
C THR A 107 13.91 -15.79 21.07
N ALA A 108 13.61 -14.56 21.52
CA ALA A 108 14.37 -13.91 22.58
C ALA A 108 13.98 -14.38 23.98
N TYR A 109 12.71 -14.72 24.21
CA TYR A 109 12.16 -14.98 25.56
C TYR A 109 11.48 -16.34 25.69
N GLY A 110 11.42 -17.17 24.64
CA GLY A 110 10.71 -18.45 24.64
C GLY A 110 9.18 -18.32 24.68
N ALA A 111 8.66 -17.08 24.64
CA ALA A 111 7.23 -16.79 24.69
C ALA A 111 6.85 -15.74 23.61
N PRO A 112 5.80 -16.00 22.80
CA PRO A 112 5.42 -15.07 21.74
C PRO A 112 4.75 -13.79 22.27
N LEU A 113 4.09 -13.85 23.43
CA LEU A 113 3.40 -12.71 24.03
C LEU A 113 4.11 -12.26 25.31
N THR A 114 4.83 -11.15 25.21
CA THR A 114 5.50 -10.48 26.32
C THR A 114 5.20 -8.97 26.22
N GLY A 115 5.52 -8.19 27.25
CA GLY A 115 5.45 -6.73 27.17
C GLY A 115 6.31 -6.18 26.02
N ARG A 116 7.43 -6.84 25.72
CA ARG A 116 8.35 -6.52 24.64
C ARG A 116 7.73 -6.72 23.24
N THR A 117 6.80 -7.67 23.10
CA THR A 117 6.12 -7.92 21.83
C THR A 117 5.33 -6.70 21.37
N ILE A 118 4.67 -6.01 22.29
CA ILE A 118 3.92 -4.77 21.97
C ILE A 118 4.87 -3.65 21.59
N GLU A 119 5.96 -3.49 22.32
CA GLU A 119 6.99 -2.50 22.03
C GLU A 119 7.58 -2.73 20.62
N TRP A 120 7.96 -3.94 20.30
CA TRP A 120 8.49 -4.31 18.98
C TRP A 120 7.46 -4.18 17.86
N PHE A 121 6.20 -4.53 18.11
CA PHE A 121 5.15 -4.31 17.13
C PHE A 121 5.05 -2.84 16.71
N ILE A 122 5.03 -1.92 17.68
CA ILE A 122 4.92 -0.49 17.41
C ILE A 122 6.19 0.03 16.72
N SER A 123 7.37 -0.30 17.25
CA SER A 123 8.63 0.17 16.67
C SER A 123 8.91 -0.40 15.28
N PHE A 124 8.60 -1.67 15.01
CA PHE A 124 8.68 -2.25 13.66
C PHE A 124 7.69 -1.59 12.71
N SER A 125 6.47 -1.27 13.18
CA SER A 125 5.50 -0.53 12.38
C SER A 125 6.02 0.85 11.99
N MET A 126 6.62 1.59 12.93
CA MET A 126 7.28 2.87 12.66
C MET A 126 8.40 2.72 11.62
N CYS A 127 9.27 1.71 11.77
CA CYS A 127 10.35 1.46 10.82
C CYS A 127 9.83 1.19 9.41
N VAL A 128 8.84 0.31 9.27
CA VAL A 128 8.29 -0.08 7.95
C VAL A 128 7.52 1.09 7.31
N LEU A 129 6.67 1.77 8.07
CA LEU A 129 5.89 2.90 7.55
C LEU A 129 6.80 4.08 7.21
N GLY A 130 7.82 4.35 8.03
CA GLY A 130 8.84 5.34 7.73
C GLY A 130 9.64 5.00 6.46
N MET A 131 10.06 3.76 6.31
CA MET A 131 10.74 3.27 5.09
C MET A 131 9.87 3.47 3.83
N LEU A 132 8.57 3.18 3.89
CA LEU A 132 7.66 3.40 2.78
C LEU A 132 7.53 4.87 2.41
N LYS A 133 7.58 5.78 3.40
CA LYS A 133 7.59 7.23 3.18
C LYS A 133 8.92 7.70 2.55
N LEU A 134 10.04 7.11 2.97
CA LEU A 134 11.37 7.41 2.43
C LEU A 134 11.55 6.97 0.97
N GLN A 135 10.85 5.94 0.50
CA GLN A 135 10.93 5.47 -0.88
C GLN A 135 10.43 6.51 -1.91
N ASN A 136 9.51 7.37 -1.53
CA ASN A 136 9.00 8.46 -2.35
C ASN A 136 8.80 9.71 -1.49
N LEU A 137 9.92 10.32 -1.12
CA LEU A 137 9.98 11.39 -0.14
C LEU A 137 9.23 12.65 -0.59
N ASP A 138 9.37 13.03 -1.86
CA ASP A 138 8.67 14.20 -2.42
C ASP A 138 7.16 13.97 -2.54
N GLY A 139 6.76 12.77 -2.97
CA GLY A 139 5.35 12.38 -3.00
C GLY A 139 4.74 12.37 -1.61
N PHE A 140 5.46 11.84 -0.62
CA PHE A 140 5.04 11.90 0.79
C PHE A 140 4.89 13.34 1.27
N ALA A 141 5.94 14.17 1.11
CA ALA A 141 5.92 15.56 1.57
C ALA A 141 4.75 16.35 0.96
N THR A 142 4.51 16.18 -0.35
CA THR A 142 3.40 16.82 -1.05
C THR A 142 2.03 16.43 -0.46
N MET A 143 1.81 15.14 -0.19
CA MET A 143 0.55 14.68 0.41
C MET A 143 0.42 15.15 1.87
N PHE A 144 1.52 15.12 2.64
CA PHE A 144 1.58 15.49 4.04
C PHE A 144 1.28 16.97 4.25
N LEU A 145 1.79 17.85 3.39
CA LEU A 145 1.48 19.29 3.37
C LEU A 145 -0.01 19.61 3.23
N ASN A 146 -0.83 18.70 2.71
CA ASN A 146 -2.26 18.95 2.59
C ASN A 146 -3.00 18.99 3.93
N TYR A 147 -2.46 18.34 4.98
CA TYR A 147 -3.17 18.21 6.24
C TYR A 147 -2.33 18.47 7.49
N ASP A 148 -1.01 18.26 7.46
CA ASP A 148 -0.19 18.41 8.66
C ASP A 148 -0.03 19.89 9.06
N LEU A 149 -0.26 20.18 10.34
CA LEU A 149 -0.28 21.54 10.87
C LEU A 149 1.11 22.18 10.90
N LEU A 150 2.15 21.39 11.22
CA LEU A 150 3.51 21.89 11.29
C LEU A 150 4.13 21.99 9.90
N ALA A 151 3.95 20.97 9.06
CA ALA A 151 4.47 20.96 7.69
C ALA A 151 3.95 22.15 6.88
N ARG A 152 2.69 22.55 7.07
CA ARG A 152 2.10 23.73 6.42
C ARG A 152 2.74 25.04 6.86
N ARG A 153 3.33 25.10 8.04
CA ARG A 153 4.02 26.29 8.56
C ARG A 153 5.52 26.26 8.28
N TRP A 154 6.12 25.07 8.32
CA TRP A 154 7.53 24.84 8.07
C TRP A 154 7.69 23.68 7.11
N VAL A 155 7.69 23.99 5.83
CA VAL A 155 7.68 23.03 4.71
C VAL A 155 8.78 21.96 4.81
N PRO A 156 10.06 22.28 5.24
CA PRO A 156 11.09 21.27 5.39
C PRO A 156 10.74 20.13 6.36
N TYR A 157 9.83 20.34 7.30
CA TYR A 157 9.35 19.30 8.19
C TYR A 157 8.76 18.09 7.44
N GLY A 158 8.12 18.32 6.28
CA GLY A 158 7.60 17.24 5.44
C GLY A 158 8.66 16.27 4.96
N TRP A 159 9.88 16.72 4.73
CA TRP A 159 11.02 15.84 4.37
C TRP A 159 11.74 15.26 5.58
N VAL A 160 11.76 15.96 6.70
CA VAL A 160 12.43 15.51 7.95
C VAL A 160 11.61 14.44 8.67
N TYR A 161 10.28 14.51 8.61
CA TYR A 161 9.37 13.63 9.33
C TYR A 161 9.67 12.12 9.11
N PRO A 162 9.82 11.59 7.88
CA PRO A 162 10.08 10.16 7.68
C PRO A 162 11.39 9.68 8.28
N PHE A 163 12.43 10.52 8.31
CA PHE A 163 13.71 10.20 8.96
C PHE A 163 13.56 10.16 10.47
N ALA A 164 12.82 11.13 11.04
CA ALA A 164 12.56 11.19 12.47
C ALA A 164 11.75 9.95 12.93
N GLU A 165 10.72 9.57 12.19
CA GLU A 165 9.89 8.40 12.46
C GLU A 165 10.69 7.09 12.37
N THR A 166 11.44 6.91 11.27
CA THR A 166 12.25 5.70 11.06
C THR A 166 13.36 5.62 12.13
N GLY A 167 14.06 6.71 12.36
CA GLY A 167 15.14 6.79 13.37
C GLY A 167 14.64 6.52 14.78
N ALA A 168 13.49 7.12 15.16
CA ALA A 168 12.87 6.83 16.45
C ALA A 168 12.49 5.35 16.55
N GLY A 169 11.86 4.78 15.51
CA GLY A 169 11.49 3.35 15.45
C GLY A 169 12.69 2.42 15.65
N VAL A 170 13.80 2.67 14.97
CA VAL A 170 15.05 1.89 15.11
C VAL A 170 15.62 1.98 16.53
N LEU A 171 15.73 3.19 17.07
CA LEU A 171 16.25 3.41 18.42
C LEU A 171 15.34 2.79 19.50
N MET A 172 14.02 2.89 19.33
CA MET A 172 13.04 2.29 20.23
C MET A 172 13.08 0.76 20.17
N THR A 173 13.30 0.17 18.98
CA THR A 173 13.52 -1.27 18.84
C THR A 173 14.68 -1.77 19.66
N ALA A 174 15.80 -1.03 19.64
CA ALA A 174 17.03 -1.36 20.35
C ALA A 174 17.01 -0.94 21.84
N HIS A 175 16.00 -0.19 22.30
CA HIS A 175 16.01 0.55 23.59
C HIS A 175 17.25 1.43 23.76
N ALA A 176 17.75 1.95 22.65
CA ALA A 176 18.91 2.83 22.64
C ALA A 176 18.46 4.29 22.63
N LEU A 177 19.20 5.15 23.32
CA LEU A 177 18.96 6.60 23.35
C LEU A 177 17.47 6.95 23.59
N THR A 178 16.83 6.28 24.56
CA THR A 178 15.41 6.47 24.87
C THR A 178 15.09 7.94 25.19
N TRP A 179 16.03 8.64 25.85
CA TRP A 179 15.95 10.08 26.13
C TRP A 179 15.84 10.95 24.87
N LEU A 180 16.22 10.44 23.69
CA LEU A 180 16.09 11.12 22.39
C LEU A 180 14.93 10.56 21.59
N SER A 181 14.83 9.22 21.45
CA SER A 181 13.84 8.58 20.58
C SER A 181 12.41 8.78 21.07
N ALA A 182 12.16 8.70 22.37
CA ALA A 182 10.84 8.86 22.91
C ALA A 182 10.30 10.32 22.80
N PRO A 183 11.05 11.38 23.14
CA PRO A 183 10.61 12.75 22.88
C PRO A 183 10.38 13.04 21.39
N VAL A 184 11.22 12.51 20.49
CA VAL A 184 11.02 12.66 19.03
C VAL A 184 9.72 12.00 18.59
N ALA A 185 9.47 10.75 19.00
CA ALA A 185 8.24 10.03 18.67
C ALA A 185 6.99 10.73 19.26
N LEU A 186 7.09 11.23 20.49
CA LEU A 186 6.01 11.98 21.14
C LEU A 186 5.70 13.27 20.39
N PHE A 187 6.72 13.99 19.94
CA PHE A 187 6.57 15.25 19.21
C PHE A 187 5.92 15.01 17.83
N ILE A 188 6.49 14.11 17.01
CA ILE A 188 5.95 13.86 15.66
C ILE A 188 4.58 13.19 15.71
N GLY A 189 4.36 12.24 16.62
CA GLY A 189 3.08 11.58 16.85
C GLY A 189 2.01 12.55 17.38
N GLY A 190 2.37 13.45 18.29
CA GLY A 190 1.48 14.46 18.84
C GLY A 190 0.97 15.44 17.77
N ILE A 191 1.90 15.97 16.96
CA ILE A 191 1.53 16.85 15.84
C ILE A 191 0.71 16.09 14.79
N GLY A 192 1.15 14.87 14.43
CA GLY A 192 0.44 14.03 13.48
C GLY A 192 -0.99 13.71 13.94
N ALA A 193 -1.18 13.30 15.20
CA ALA A 193 -2.51 13.03 15.76
C ALA A 193 -3.40 14.28 15.72
N ALA A 194 -2.89 15.43 16.15
CA ALA A 194 -3.64 16.70 16.14
C ALA A 194 -4.00 17.10 14.69
N SER A 195 -3.08 16.93 13.75
CA SER A 195 -3.27 17.24 12.33
C SER A 195 -4.35 16.36 11.70
N VAL A 196 -4.28 15.03 11.91
CA VAL A 196 -5.28 14.08 11.41
C VAL A 196 -6.63 14.33 12.04
N PHE A 197 -6.68 14.51 13.37
CA PHE A 197 -7.92 14.78 14.08
C PHE A 197 -8.59 16.04 13.55
N LYS A 198 -7.83 17.14 13.40
CA LYS A 198 -8.36 18.38 12.86
C LYS A 198 -8.87 18.19 11.42
N ALA A 199 -8.07 17.62 10.54
CA ALA A 199 -8.41 17.48 9.11
C ALA A 199 -9.65 16.61 8.88
N VAL A 200 -9.78 15.48 9.62
CA VAL A 200 -10.84 14.49 9.40
C VAL A 200 -12.08 14.78 10.21
N TYR A 201 -11.95 15.09 11.51
CA TYR A 201 -13.11 15.16 12.42
C TYR A 201 -13.63 16.58 12.61
N ILE A 202 -12.76 17.61 12.51
CA ILE A 202 -13.18 19.01 12.62
C ILE A 202 -13.51 19.58 11.24
N ASP A 203 -12.51 19.55 10.31
CA ASP A 203 -12.64 20.15 9.00
C ASP A 203 -13.38 19.24 8.00
N ARG A 204 -13.63 17.95 8.36
CA ARG A 204 -14.36 16.93 7.59
C ARG A 204 -13.86 16.78 6.15
N ARG A 205 -12.55 16.83 5.96
CA ARG A 205 -11.92 16.76 4.64
C ARG A 205 -11.71 15.31 4.23
N GLU A 206 -12.09 14.98 3.00
CA GLU A 206 -11.78 13.69 2.38
C GLU A 206 -10.38 13.75 1.74
N LEU A 207 -9.40 13.24 2.44
CA LEU A 207 -7.99 13.25 2.03
C LEU A 207 -7.43 11.84 1.97
N LYS A 208 -6.39 11.66 1.17
CA LYS A 208 -5.59 10.43 1.16
C LYS A 208 -4.48 10.53 2.21
N CYS A 209 -4.22 9.41 2.90
CA CYS A 209 -3.13 9.32 3.86
C CYS A 209 -1.79 9.15 3.15
N ALA A 210 -0.77 9.85 3.61
CA ALA A 210 0.61 9.65 3.18
C ALA A 210 1.31 8.46 3.87
N CYS A 211 0.60 7.68 4.72
CA CYS A 211 1.19 6.68 5.62
C CYS A 211 1.94 5.54 4.89
N VAL A 212 1.56 5.19 3.67
CA VAL A 212 2.24 4.16 2.85
C VAL A 212 2.94 4.74 1.62
N GLY A 213 3.42 5.98 1.72
CA GLY A 213 4.13 6.68 0.65
C GLY A 213 3.25 7.58 -0.22
N GLY A 214 3.88 8.30 -1.15
CA GLY A 214 3.28 9.41 -1.90
C GLY A 214 2.17 9.06 -2.88
N ASP A 215 2.00 7.77 -3.25
CA ASP A 215 0.93 7.31 -4.16
C ASP A 215 -0.16 6.51 -3.41
N SER A 216 -0.27 6.72 -2.11
CA SER A 216 -1.20 5.99 -1.26
C SER A 216 -2.66 6.24 -1.65
N LYS A 217 -3.44 5.15 -1.75
CA LYS A 217 -4.91 5.17 -1.88
C LYS A 217 -5.62 4.89 -0.56
N VAL A 218 -4.88 4.93 0.54
CA VAL A 218 -5.42 4.79 1.90
C VAL A 218 -6.12 6.11 2.26
N PRO A 219 -7.39 6.09 2.70
CA PRO A 219 -8.04 7.31 3.16
C PRO A 219 -7.41 7.78 4.48
N LEU A 220 -7.24 9.09 4.61
CA LEU A 220 -6.86 9.72 5.87
C LEU A 220 -8.01 9.56 6.87
N GLY A 221 -7.75 8.96 8.03
CA GLY A 221 -8.82 8.71 8.98
C GLY A 221 -8.37 7.96 10.22
N PHE A 222 -9.26 7.08 10.71
CA PHE A 222 -9.06 6.33 11.95
C PHE A 222 -7.69 5.61 12.00
N LEU A 223 -7.29 4.98 10.91
CA LEU A 223 -6.06 4.19 10.87
C LEU A 223 -4.81 5.07 11.03
N SER A 224 -4.81 6.24 10.36
CA SER A 224 -3.72 7.23 10.50
C SER A 224 -3.67 7.83 11.90
N LEU A 225 -4.83 8.04 12.52
CA LEU A 225 -4.90 8.50 13.90
C LEU A 225 -4.35 7.42 14.86
N THR A 226 -4.73 6.16 14.65
CA THR A 226 -4.25 5.02 15.46
C THR A 226 -2.72 4.90 15.40
N GLU A 227 -2.11 5.03 14.22
CA GLU A 227 -0.65 5.04 14.03
C GLU A 227 0.02 6.08 14.94
N ASN A 228 -0.45 7.33 14.89
CA ASN A 228 0.09 8.40 15.71
C ASN A 228 -0.13 8.17 17.23
N LEU A 229 -1.31 7.67 17.62
CA LEU A 229 -1.61 7.36 19.02
C LEU A 229 -0.74 6.21 19.55
N MET A 230 -0.43 5.21 18.75
CA MET A 230 0.49 4.12 19.12
C MET A 230 1.91 4.66 19.35
N MET A 231 2.38 5.60 18.51
CA MET A 231 3.68 6.27 18.71
C MET A 231 3.72 7.03 20.03
N ILE A 232 2.66 7.80 20.33
CA ILE A 232 2.53 8.54 21.60
C ILE A 232 2.54 7.59 22.79
N ALA A 233 1.69 6.55 22.75
CA ALA A 233 1.57 5.56 23.83
C ALA A 233 2.92 4.88 24.09
N MET A 234 3.64 4.47 23.04
CA MET A 234 4.97 3.87 23.16
C MET A 234 5.99 4.84 23.74
N ALA A 235 6.00 6.10 23.30
CA ALA A 235 6.91 7.11 23.81
C ALA A 235 6.68 7.38 25.31
N VAL A 236 5.42 7.54 25.72
CA VAL A 236 5.05 7.73 27.14
C VAL A 236 5.45 6.51 27.96
N TRP A 237 5.16 5.30 27.46
CA TRP A 237 5.54 4.05 28.13
C TRP A 237 7.04 3.92 28.35
N MET A 238 7.83 4.24 27.33
CA MET A 238 9.30 4.17 27.44
C MET A 238 9.87 5.22 28.39
N LEU A 239 9.33 6.45 28.38
CA LEU A 239 9.75 7.50 29.33
C LEU A 239 9.39 7.15 30.78
N ALA A 240 8.23 6.53 31.00
CA ALA A 240 7.81 6.13 32.34
C ALA A 240 8.65 4.97 32.93
N ARG A 241 9.47 4.32 32.09
CA ARG A 241 10.33 3.18 32.49
C ARG A 241 11.83 3.51 32.50
N MET A 242 12.19 4.75 32.20
CA MET A 242 13.56 5.25 32.35
C MET A 242 13.89 5.43 33.81
#